data_c5b206e1cfd553ac394e22a9b2e5bbb8
#
_entry.id   c5b206e1cfd553ac394e22a9b2e5bbb8
#
_cell.length_a   1.000
_cell.length_b   1.000
_cell.length_c   1.000
_cell.angle_alpha   90.00
_cell.angle_beta   90.00
_cell.angle_gamma   90.00
#
_symmetry.space_group_name_H-M   'P 1'
#
loop_
_entity.id
_entity.type
_entity.pdbx_description
1 polymer ?
#
loop_
_entity_poly.entity_id
_entity_poly.type
_entity_poly.pdbx_seq_one_letter_code
_entity_poly.pdbx_strand_id
1 'polypeptide(L)'
;MKPIAISIKEGRFKLEASVRALGPDLLVAVWGGTHPHIGAVALALPRPSLRDKKKTSATSSVLTLLGHKEDVTAKMISETLAAALKQNVVVTVGIHWDHLKAGEIERVVKMTERLANRIIEKIGPPSPQPSPPKWGERE
;
A
#
# COMPACT_ATOMS: atom_id res chain seq x y z
N MET A 1 11.61 -2.78 13.75
CA MET A 1 10.76 -3.86 13.18
C MET A 1 11.54 -4.60 12.12
N LYS A 2 11.55 -5.91 12.19
CA LYS A 2 12.11 -6.74 11.11
C LYS A 2 11.22 -6.67 9.88
N PRO A 3 11.78 -6.78 8.67
CA PRO A 3 10.95 -6.87 7.46
C PRO A 3 9.94 -8.01 7.55
N ILE A 4 8.73 -7.75 7.08
CA ILE A 4 7.63 -8.72 7.12
C ILE A 4 7.32 -9.14 5.69
N ALA A 5 7.22 -10.45 5.47
CA ALA A 5 6.76 -11.02 4.21
C ALA A 5 5.34 -11.53 4.38
N ILE A 6 4.48 -11.18 3.44
CA ILE A 6 3.07 -11.58 3.44
C ILE A 6 2.74 -12.12 2.06
N SER A 7 1.98 -13.20 1.99
CA SER A 7 1.47 -13.69 0.72
C SER A 7 0.00 -14.07 0.83
N ILE A 8 -0.70 -13.92 -0.30
CA ILE A 8 -2.09 -14.33 -0.47
C ILE A 8 -2.18 -15.17 -1.73
N LYS A 9 -2.83 -16.31 -1.64
CA LYS A 9 -2.99 -17.22 -2.77
C LYS A 9 -4.43 -17.64 -2.93
N GLU A 10 -4.95 -17.55 -4.14
CA GLU A 10 -6.26 -18.06 -4.53
C GLU A 10 -6.12 -18.78 -5.88
N GLY A 11 -6.23 -20.12 -5.88
CA GLY A 11 -6.00 -20.89 -7.09
C GLY A 11 -4.60 -20.66 -7.64
N ARG A 12 -4.53 -20.23 -8.90
CA ARG A 12 -3.25 -19.91 -9.56
C ARG A 12 -2.73 -18.51 -9.26
N PHE A 13 -3.54 -17.68 -8.61
CA PHE A 13 -3.18 -16.30 -8.31
C PHE A 13 -2.45 -16.21 -6.98
N LYS A 14 -1.27 -15.62 -7.01
CA LYS A 14 -0.48 -15.38 -5.80
C LYS A 14 0.03 -13.95 -5.81
N LEU A 15 -0.22 -13.23 -4.73
CA LEU A 15 0.31 -11.91 -4.46
C LEU A 15 1.26 -11.98 -3.28
N GLU A 16 2.33 -11.24 -3.36
CA GLU A 16 3.33 -11.17 -2.31
C GLU A 16 3.59 -9.71 -1.94
N ALA A 17 3.90 -9.48 -0.68
CA ALA A 17 4.29 -8.18 -0.20
C ALA A 17 5.47 -8.30 0.75
N SER A 18 6.34 -7.32 0.68
CA SER A 18 7.42 -7.11 1.64
C SER A 18 7.22 -5.75 2.29
N VAL A 19 7.19 -5.72 3.61
CA VAL A 19 6.93 -4.51 4.39
C VAL A 19 8.13 -4.21 5.27
N ARG A 20 8.64 -3.00 5.20
CA ARG A 20 9.79 -2.56 5.97
C ARG A 20 9.52 -1.22 6.63
N ALA A 21 9.82 -1.12 7.92
CA ALA A 21 9.77 0.15 8.61
C ALA A 21 11.06 0.94 8.35
N LEU A 22 10.89 2.23 8.06
CA LEU A 22 11.98 3.20 7.92
C LEU A 22 11.70 4.30 8.96
N GLY A 23 12.11 4.05 10.20
CA GLY A 23 11.69 4.89 11.31
C GLY A 23 10.16 4.90 11.43
N PRO A 24 9.50 6.09 11.40
CA PRO A 24 8.04 6.17 11.48
C PRO A 24 7.32 5.88 10.17
N ASP A 25 8.04 5.65 9.09
CA ASP A 25 7.47 5.47 7.76
C ASP A 25 7.52 4.01 7.32
N LEU A 26 6.73 3.66 6.31
CA LEU A 26 6.69 2.30 5.76
C LEU A 26 7.07 2.29 4.28
N LEU A 27 7.86 1.28 3.95
CA LEU A 27 8.15 0.94 2.56
C LEU A 27 7.53 -0.43 2.28
N VAL A 28 6.65 -0.49 1.29
CA VAL A 28 5.91 -1.70 0.93
C VAL A 28 6.15 -2.02 -0.54
N ALA A 29 6.60 -3.23 -0.82
CA ALA A 29 6.70 -3.74 -2.18
C ALA A 29 5.62 -4.81 -2.37
N VAL A 30 4.83 -4.70 -3.43
CA VAL A 30 3.78 -5.66 -3.79
C VAL A 30 4.05 -6.16 -5.21
N TRP A 31 4.06 -7.47 -5.35
CA TRP A 31 4.25 -8.08 -6.66
C TRP A 31 3.44 -9.36 -6.76
N GLY A 32 3.25 -9.84 -7.97
CA GLY A 32 2.55 -11.09 -8.20
C GLY A 32 2.47 -11.45 -9.66
N GLY A 33 2.03 -12.67 -9.89
CA GLY A 33 1.86 -13.19 -11.23
C GLY A 33 3.12 -13.81 -11.80
N THR A 34 3.11 -13.95 -13.12
CA THR A 34 4.18 -14.63 -13.85
C THR A 34 5.39 -13.73 -14.11
N HIS A 35 5.22 -12.41 -13.99
CA HIS A 35 6.28 -11.43 -14.26
C HIS A 35 6.31 -10.36 -13.17
N PRO A 36 6.92 -10.65 -12.00
CA PRO A 36 7.10 -9.62 -10.97
C PRO A 36 7.93 -8.46 -11.50
N HIS A 37 7.49 -7.24 -11.20
CA HIS A 37 8.14 -6.03 -11.70
C HIS A 37 7.70 -4.82 -10.86
N ILE A 38 8.18 -3.64 -11.21
CA ILE A 38 7.66 -2.39 -10.69
C ILE A 38 6.87 -1.73 -11.81
N GLY A 39 5.55 -1.61 -11.64
CA GLY A 39 4.67 -0.97 -12.61
C GLY A 39 4.23 0.42 -12.21
N ALA A 40 4.04 0.63 -10.89
CA ALA A 40 3.70 1.94 -10.34
C ALA A 40 4.30 2.10 -8.94
N VAL A 41 4.49 3.36 -8.55
CA VAL A 41 4.96 3.72 -7.20
C VAL A 41 4.04 4.80 -6.66
N ALA A 42 3.58 4.63 -5.43
CA ALA A 42 2.74 5.63 -4.76
C ALA A 42 3.35 6.02 -3.42
N LEU A 43 3.24 7.31 -3.11
CA LEU A 43 3.56 7.83 -1.78
C LEU A 43 2.26 8.38 -1.20
N ALA A 44 1.82 7.88 -0.06
CA ALA A 44 0.63 8.36 0.63
C ALA A 44 0.98 8.97 1.98
N LEU A 45 0.29 10.06 2.29
CA LEU A 45 0.44 10.80 3.53
C LEU A 45 -0.90 10.77 4.28
N PRO A 46 -0.93 10.40 5.57
CA PRO A 46 -2.16 10.48 6.35
C PRO A 46 -2.52 11.94 6.63
N ARG A 47 -3.81 12.21 6.67
CA ARG A 47 -4.34 13.53 7.00
C ARG A 47 -5.73 13.39 7.62
N PRO A 48 -6.22 14.43 8.32
CA PRO A 48 -7.62 14.42 8.76
C PRO A 48 -8.56 14.34 7.55
N SER A 49 -9.66 13.62 7.69
CA SER A 49 -10.68 13.57 6.64
C SER A 49 -11.33 14.95 6.48
N LEU A 50 -11.62 15.32 5.24
CA LEU A 50 -12.31 16.58 4.95
C LEU A 50 -13.79 16.54 5.38
N ARG A 51 -14.36 15.34 5.47
CA ARG A 51 -15.77 15.13 5.88
C ARG A 51 -15.92 15.03 7.39
N ASP A 52 -14.95 14.43 8.05
CA ASP A 52 -14.96 14.21 9.50
C ASP A 52 -13.53 14.30 10.03
N LYS A 53 -13.20 15.42 10.65
CA LYS A 53 -11.85 15.70 11.16
C LYS A 53 -11.38 14.71 12.22
N LYS A 54 -12.29 13.95 12.83
CA LYS A 54 -11.94 12.89 13.80
C LYS A 54 -11.43 11.63 13.11
N LYS A 55 -11.71 11.45 11.82
CA LYS A 55 -11.25 10.31 11.04
C LYS A 55 -10.00 10.67 10.26
N THR A 56 -9.16 9.68 10.07
CA THR A 56 -7.95 9.82 9.25
C THR A 56 -8.23 9.36 7.82
N SER A 57 -7.83 10.17 6.88
CA SER A 57 -7.82 9.84 5.46
C SER A 57 -6.38 9.92 4.96
N ALA A 58 -6.16 9.87 3.66
CA ALA A 58 -4.84 9.96 3.08
C ALA A 58 -4.89 10.67 1.72
N THR A 59 -3.77 11.27 1.37
CA THR A 59 -3.54 11.84 0.04
C THR A 59 -2.33 11.14 -0.55
N SER A 60 -2.37 10.79 -1.84
CA SER A 60 -1.27 10.11 -2.49
C SER A 60 -0.81 10.80 -3.78
N SER A 61 0.46 10.57 -4.10
CA SER A 61 1.05 10.89 -5.40
C SER A 61 1.49 9.58 -6.04
N VAL A 62 1.24 9.41 -7.33
CA VAL A 62 1.51 8.16 -8.03
C VAL A 62 2.36 8.43 -9.26
N LEU A 63 3.40 7.61 -9.43
CA LEU A 63 4.21 7.55 -10.64
C LEU A 63 3.93 6.21 -11.32
N THR A 64 3.50 6.25 -12.58
CA THR A 64 3.18 5.04 -13.35
C THR A 64 4.20 4.85 -14.45
N LEU A 65 4.73 3.63 -14.56
CA LEU A 65 5.61 3.29 -15.65
C LEU A 65 4.80 3.05 -16.93
N LEU A 66 5.39 3.35 -18.06
CA LEU A 66 4.74 3.26 -19.38
C LEU A 66 4.20 1.85 -19.64
N GLY A 67 2.95 1.76 -20.06
CA GLY A 67 2.30 0.48 -20.42
C GLY A 67 1.73 -0.30 -19.23
N HIS A 68 1.78 0.23 -18.03
CA HIS A 68 1.29 -0.44 -16.83
C HIS A 68 0.07 0.26 -16.25
N LYS A 69 -0.82 -0.52 -15.65
CA LYS A 69 -2.10 -0.03 -15.09
C LYS A 69 -2.17 -0.23 -13.57
N GLU A 70 -1.04 -0.43 -12.93
CA GLU A 70 -0.96 -0.65 -11.49
C GLU A 70 -1.10 0.64 -10.67
N ASP A 71 -1.27 1.79 -11.31
CA ASP A 71 -1.44 3.08 -10.66
C ASP A 71 -2.64 3.10 -9.71
N VAL A 72 -3.78 2.56 -10.13
CA VAL A 72 -4.99 2.49 -9.31
C VAL A 72 -4.74 1.62 -8.07
N THR A 73 -4.07 0.49 -8.24
CA THR A 73 -3.76 -0.42 -7.15
C THR A 73 -2.76 0.20 -6.17
N ALA A 74 -1.71 0.83 -6.68
CA ALA A 74 -0.71 1.50 -5.85
C ALA A 74 -1.35 2.63 -5.03
N LYS A 75 -2.23 3.42 -5.66
CA LYS A 75 -2.98 4.46 -4.97
C LYS A 75 -3.85 3.89 -3.86
N MET A 76 -4.61 2.86 -4.16
CA MET A 76 -5.53 2.24 -3.19
C MET A 76 -4.77 1.67 -2.00
N ILE A 77 -3.73 0.88 -2.23
CA ILE A 77 -2.96 0.25 -1.14
C ILE A 77 -2.28 1.31 -0.29
N SER A 78 -1.60 2.28 -0.91
CA SER A 78 -0.88 3.31 -0.17
C SER A 78 -1.80 4.16 0.69
N GLU A 79 -2.94 4.58 0.17
CA GLU A 79 -3.91 5.39 0.92
C GLU A 79 -4.57 4.59 2.03
N THR A 80 -4.93 3.33 1.76
CA THR A 80 -5.52 2.43 2.76
C THR A 80 -4.55 2.24 3.95
N LEU A 81 -3.30 1.96 3.67
CA LEU A 81 -2.29 1.76 4.71
C LEU A 81 -1.99 3.05 5.47
N ALA A 82 -1.81 4.16 4.77
CA ALA A 82 -1.51 5.44 5.41
C ALA A 82 -2.64 5.89 6.33
N ALA A 83 -3.89 5.77 5.89
CA ALA A 83 -5.04 6.15 6.70
C ALA A 83 -5.19 5.25 7.93
N ALA A 84 -5.05 3.94 7.77
CA ALA A 84 -5.23 2.98 8.86
C ALA A 84 -4.09 3.01 9.87
N LEU A 85 -2.86 3.14 9.41
CA LEU A 85 -1.66 3.07 10.25
C LEU A 85 -1.16 4.43 10.70
N LYS A 86 -1.69 5.51 10.15
CA LYS A 86 -1.28 6.90 10.44
C LYS A 86 0.21 7.12 10.21
N GLN A 87 0.72 6.58 9.10
CA GLN A 87 2.12 6.65 8.71
C GLN A 87 2.23 7.09 7.26
N ASN A 88 3.37 7.70 6.90
CA ASN A 88 3.70 7.88 5.49
C ASN A 88 4.05 6.51 4.92
N VAL A 89 3.52 6.19 3.75
CA VAL A 89 3.69 4.88 3.14
C VAL A 89 4.10 5.03 1.68
N VAL A 90 5.20 4.38 1.31
CA VAL A 90 5.56 4.20 -0.10
C VAL A 90 5.19 2.78 -0.49
N VAL A 91 4.47 2.63 -1.61
CA VAL A 91 4.08 1.32 -2.15
C VAL A 91 4.57 1.21 -3.58
N THR A 92 5.27 0.13 -3.89
CA THR A 92 5.53 -0.27 -5.26
C THR A 92 4.61 -1.43 -5.61
N VAL A 93 4.04 -1.42 -6.82
CA VAL A 93 3.16 -2.49 -7.29
C VAL A 93 3.59 -2.96 -8.67
N GLY A 94 3.75 -4.27 -8.83
CA GLY A 94 4.04 -4.87 -10.12
C GLY A 94 3.38 -6.24 -10.20
N ILE A 95 2.22 -6.33 -10.85
CA ILE A 95 1.40 -7.53 -10.93
C ILE A 95 1.09 -7.81 -12.40
N HIS A 96 1.36 -9.03 -12.84
CA HIS A 96 1.07 -9.40 -14.22
C HIS A 96 0.76 -10.88 -14.37
N TRP A 97 -0.39 -11.17 -15.01
CA TRP A 97 -0.72 -12.48 -15.55
C TRP A 97 -1.13 -12.32 -16.99
N ASP A 98 -0.68 -13.24 -17.83
CA ASP A 98 -1.13 -13.30 -19.21
C ASP A 98 -2.56 -13.83 -19.29
N HIS A 99 -3.33 -13.33 -20.25
CA HIS A 99 -4.65 -13.86 -20.60
C HIS A 99 -5.67 -13.87 -19.45
N LEU A 100 -5.72 -12.79 -18.66
CA LEU A 100 -6.72 -12.66 -17.62
C LEU A 100 -8.12 -12.47 -18.23
N LYS A 101 -9.08 -13.26 -17.73
CA LYS A 101 -10.50 -13.09 -18.04
C LYS A 101 -11.08 -11.97 -17.17
N ALA A 102 -12.21 -11.39 -17.58
CA ALA A 102 -12.83 -10.27 -16.85
C ALA A 102 -13.10 -10.59 -15.39
N GLY A 103 -13.66 -11.76 -15.09
CA GLY A 103 -13.92 -12.18 -13.71
C GLY A 103 -12.64 -12.39 -12.89
N GLU A 104 -11.55 -12.75 -13.54
CA GLU A 104 -10.25 -12.93 -12.89
C GLU A 104 -9.61 -11.60 -12.53
N ILE A 105 -9.81 -10.57 -13.35
CA ILE A 105 -9.34 -9.22 -13.05
C ILE A 105 -9.98 -8.72 -11.77
N GLU A 106 -11.30 -8.88 -11.63
CA GLU A 106 -12.02 -8.54 -10.40
C GLU A 106 -11.51 -9.30 -9.20
N ARG A 107 -11.23 -10.59 -9.37
CA ARG A 107 -10.67 -11.42 -8.29
C ARG A 107 -9.31 -10.89 -7.82
N VAL A 108 -8.44 -10.55 -8.76
CA VAL A 108 -7.11 -9.99 -8.42
C VAL A 108 -7.25 -8.65 -7.69
N VAL A 109 -8.17 -7.79 -8.13
CA VAL A 109 -8.43 -6.51 -7.44
C VAL A 109 -8.84 -6.77 -5.99
N LYS A 110 -9.78 -7.70 -5.74
CA LYS A 110 -10.19 -8.06 -4.38
C LYS A 110 -9.04 -8.66 -3.58
N MET A 111 -8.18 -9.42 -4.20
CA MET A 111 -6.98 -9.95 -3.53
C MET A 111 -6.04 -8.82 -3.08
N THR A 112 -5.88 -7.77 -3.89
CA THR A 112 -5.05 -6.63 -3.49
C THR A 112 -5.63 -5.90 -2.28
N GLU A 113 -6.95 -5.77 -2.20
CA GLU A 113 -7.62 -5.21 -1.03
C GLU A 113 -7.41 -6.07 0.21
N ARG A 114 -7.52 -7.38 0.07
CA ARG A 114 -7.26 -8.32 1.17
C ARG A 114 -5.79 -8.27 1.61
N LEU A 115 -4.87 -8.12 0.67
CA LEU A 115 -3.45 -7.99 0.98
C LEU A 115 -3.19 -6.74 1.84
N ALA A 116 -3.79 -5.61 1.48
CA ALA A 116 -3.68 -4.38 2.27
C ALA A 116 -4.20 -4.60 3.69
N ASN A 117 -5.34 -5.26 3.84
CA ASN A 117 -5.90 -5.56 5.16
C ASN A 117 -5.01 -6.51 5.97
N ARG A 118 -4.38 -7.49 5.31
CA ARG A 118 -3.43 -8.38 5.98
C ARG A 118 -2.19 -7.65 6.48
N ILE A 119 -1.73 -6.67 5.72
CA ILE A 119 -0.61 -5.83 6.16
C ILE A 119 -1.00 -5.05 7.42
N ILE A 120 -2.20 -4.45 7.42
CA ILE A 120 -2.70 -3.73 8.58
C ILE A 120 -2.77 -4.63 9.81
N GLU A 121 -3.33 -5.82 9.66
CA GLU A 121 -3.43 -6.80 10.76
C GLU A 121 -2.05 -7.17 11.32
N LYS A 122 -1.06 -7.37 10.45
CA LYS A 122 0.29 -7.78 10.84
C LYS A 122 1.04 -6.68 11.57
N ILE A 123 0.86 -5.43 11.16
CA ILE A 123 1.53 -4.29 11.80
C ILE A 123 0.81 -3.92 13.09
N GLY A 124 -0.50 -4.13 13.14
CA GLY A 124 -1.33 -3.80 14.29
C GLY A 124 -1.74 -2.34 14.33
N PRO A 125 -2.49 -1.94 15.37
CA PRO A 125 -2.98 -0.56 15.48
C PRO A 125 -1.81 0.40 15.62
N PRO A 126 -1.98 1.66 15.12
CA PRO A 126 -0.91 2.65 15.22
C PRO A 126 -0.59 2.97 16.67
N SER A 127 0.71 3.07 16.99
CA SER A 127 1.15 3.59 18.27
C SER A 127 0.79 5.07 18.36
N PRO A 128 0.54 5.60 19.59
CA PRO A 128 0.39 7.03 19.77
C PRO A 128 1.59 7.75 19.16
N GLN A 129 1.34 8.65 18.21
CA GLN A 129 2.41 9.43 17.59
C GLN A 129 2.62 10.72 18.36
N PRO A 130 3.87 11.12 18.57
CA PRO A 130 4.13 12.45 19.11
C PRO A 130 3.59 13.50 18.14
N SER A 131 3.18 14.66 18.65
CA SER A 131 2.76 15.77 17.82
C SER A 131 3.88 16.13 16.85
N PRO A 132 3.56 16.45 15.59
CA PRO A 132 4.60 16.86 14.64
C PRO A 132 5.31 18.12 15.17
N PRO A 133 6.62 18.24 14.94
CA PRO A 133 7.33 19.43 15.34
C PRO A 133 6.78 20.64 14.60
N LYS A 134 6.76 21.79 15.26
CA LYS A 134 6.38 23.04 14.63
C LYS A 134 7.43 23.41 13.58
N TRP A 135 7.02 24.22 12.61
CA TRP A 135 7.94 24.73 11.62
C TRP A 135 9.14 25.42 12.29
N GLY A 136 10.33 25.05 11.89
CA GLY A 136 11.56 25.63 12.45
C GLY A 136 12.17 24.85 13.62
N GLU A 137 11.49 23.83 14.16
CA GLU A 137 11.98 23.00 15.24
C GLU A 137 12.66 21.70 14.78
N ARG A 138 12.82 21.50 13.49
CA ARG A 138 13.50 20.34 12.92
C ARG A 138 15.00 20.56 12.90
N GLU A 139 15.70 19.66 13.47
CA GLU A 139 17.15 19.55 13.36
C GLU A 139 17.54 18.39 12.46
#